data_d879da55d569709185ccb74b9fd342f5
#
_entry.id   d879da55d569709185ccb74b9fd342f5
#
_cell.length_a   1.000
_cell.length_b   1.000
_cell.length_c   1.000
_cell.angle_alpha   90.00
_cell.angle_beta   90.00
_cell.angle_gamma   90.00
#
_symmetry.space_group_name_H-M   'P 1'
#
loop_
_entity.id
_entity.type
_entity.pdbx_description
1 polymer ?
#
loop_
_entity_poly.entity_id
_entity_poly.type
_entity_poly.pdbx_seq_one_letter_code
_entity_poly.pdbx_strand_id
1 'polypeptide(L)'
;MTLFEQLKNMPKIDLHINLTSSISTDLAFSVTNESSIQELEDKMIQKNVKDYLDSLQVPIEILRTKKNVELAINDLIDRLEKNNVIYGELFLDLPLYNKKIDEEKVLNIILDVIKKREFNLQVVLCLSSNNTKEENTSTLNLLDKYYGVGVNGVYFQKSRMANLSDYYYIFDRLKNNIPYILNITSKINSQERDIYCNAKRVIYSLPFIDEELMNLFKENNVMLEIPISSLMENHVIGDLKEYFIYDLIKDNYLVNLTSSDMTTLNTDILNEYCLLFNNCPITLHDLIKTNVNNLMNINLDNEIKNKLIDDFKDKSNLIF
;
A
#
# COMPACT_ATOMS: atom_id res chain seq x y z
N MET A 1 -7.51 -25.53 15.58
CA MET A 1 -7.62 -24.28 14.79
C MET A 1 -7.27 -24.64 13.35
N THR A 2 -8.13 -24.30 12.38
CA THR A 2 -7.82 -24.50 10.96
C THR A 2 -6.71 -23.56 10.54
N LEU A 3 -6.03 -23.83 9.42
CA LEU A 3 -5.02 -22.94 8.85
C LEU A 3 -5.59 -21.53 8.58
N PHE A 4 -6.79 -21.46 8.02
CA PHE A 4 -7.46 -20.20 7.76
C PHE A 4 -7.70 -19.39 9.07
N GLU A 5 -8.11 -20.06 10.15
CA GLU A 5 -8.27 -19.42 11.46
C GLU A 5 -6.91 -18.94 12.02
N GLN A 6 -5.83 -19.69 11.80
CA GLN A 6 -4.49 -19.26 12.21
C GLN A 6 -4.05 -18.01 11.43
N LEU A 7 -4.20 -18.00 10.10
CA LEU A 7 -3.89 -16.85 9.27
C LEU A 7 -4.77 -15.63 9.61
N LYS A 8 -6.06 -15.84 9.89
CA LYS A 8 -6.97 -14.77 10.29
C LYS A 8 -6.58 -14.14 11.63
N ASN A 9 -6.23 -14.98 12.60
CA ASN A 9 -5.88 -14.53 13.96
C ASN A 9 -4.44 -14.01 14.06
N MET A 10 -3.55 -14.39 13.12
CA MET A 10 -2.20 -13.87 13.08
C MET A 10 -2.22 -12.34 12.92
N PRO A 11 -1.46 -11.59 13.73
CA PRO A 11 -1.29 -10.17 13.52
C PRO A 11 -0.64 -9.92 12.16
N LYS A 12 -1.04 -8.85 11.49
CA LYS A 12 -0.55 -8.47 10.16
C LYS A 12 -0.15 -7.01 10.12
N ILE A 13 0.70 -6.69 9.16
CA ILE A 13 0.91 -5.31 8.72
C ILE A 13 0.47 -5.18 7.27
N ASP A 14 -0.04 -4.02 6.90
CA ASP A 14 -0.38 -3.70 5.52
C ASP A 14 0.21 -2.34 5.16
N LEU A 15 1.32 -2.37 4.43
CA LEU A 15 2.12 -1.17 4.16
C LEU A 15 1.74 -0.43 2.88
N HIS A 16 0.66 -0.87 2.19
CA HIS A 16 0.18 -0.20 1.00
C HIS A 16 -1.33 -0.40 0.84
N ILE A 17 -2.08 0.58 1.25
CA ILE A 17 -3.54 0.60 1.15
C ILE A 17 -3.94 1.87 0.41
N ASN A 18 -4.43 1.75 -0.82
CA ASN A 18 -4.93 2.89 -1.57
C ASN A 18 -6.33 3.27 -1.10
N LEU A 19 -6.53 4.48 -0.55
CA LEU A 19 -7.83 4.89 -0.02
C LEU A 19 -8.94 4.79 -1.07
N THR A 20 -8.72 5.34 -2.25
CA THR A 20 -9.75 5.43 -3.30
C THR A 20 -10.24 4.05 -3.73
N SER A 21 -9.34 3.13 -4.03
CA SER A 21 -9.67 1.78 -4.49
C SER A 21 -10.02 0.79 -3.35
N SER A 22 -10.05 1.30 -2.10
CA SER A 22 -10.41 0.52 -0.91
C SER A 22 -11.73 0.95 -0.25
N ILE A 23 -12.51 1.85 -0.87
CA ILE A 23 -13.87 2.17 -0.41
C ILE A 23 -14.74 0.92 -0.54
N SER A 24 -15.33 0.44 0.57
CA SER A 24 -16.16 -0.75 0.53
C SER A 24 -17.46 -0.53 -0.27
N THR A 25 -17.98 -1.59 -0.88
CA THR A 25 -19.28 -1.54 -1.58
C THR A 25 -20.44 -1.28 -0.61
N ASP A 26 -20.33 -1.76 0.63
CA ASP A 26 -21.30 -1.48 1.69
C ASP A 26 -21.36 0.01 2.05
N LEU A 27 -20.19 0.64 2.24
CA LEU A 27 -20.12 2.09 2.45
C LEU A 27 -20.66 2.83 1.23
N ALA A 28 -20.23 2.47 0.03
CA ALA A 28 -20.69 3.08 -1.20
C ALA A 28 -22.21 3.02 -1.33
N PHE A 29 -22.81 1.87 -1.02
CA PHE A 29 -24.27 1.68 -1.02
C PHE A 29 -24.97 2.59 0.00
N SER A 30 -24.37 2.77 1.16
CA SER A 30 -24.95 3.61 2.23
C SER A 30 -24.97 5.12 1.92
N VAL A 31 -24.12 5.58 1.01
CA VAL A 31 -23.92 7.03 0.71
C VAL A 31 -24.26 7.42 -0.72
N THR A 32 -24.61 6.46 -1.59
CA THR A 32 -25.05 6.69 -2.97
C THR A 32 -26.52 6.35 -3.13
N ASN A 33 -27.08 6.65 -4.29
CA ASN A 33 -28.48 6.32 -4.66
C ASN A 33 -28.56 5.08 -5.58
N GLU A 34 -27.56 4.20 -5.52
CA GLU A 34 -27.56 3.00 -6.35
C GLU A 34 -28.65 2.02 -5.89
N SER A 35 -29.18 1.24 -6.81
CA SER A 35 -30.35 0.38 -6.57
C SER A 35 -29.98 -0.92 -5.83
N SER A 36 -28.74 -1.35 -5.92
CA SER A 36 -28.24 -2.58 -5.27
C SER A 36 -26.73 -2.55 -5.06
N ILE A 37 -26.26 -3.38 -4.12
CA ILE A 37 -24.82 -3.62 -3.91
C ILE A 37 -24.18 -4.24 -5.16
N GLN A 38 -24.88 -5.15 -5.84
CA GLN A 38 -24.39 -5.76 -7.07
C GLN A 38 -24.06 -4.74 -8.18
N GLU A 39 -24.87 -3.69 -8.30
CA GLU A 39 -24.60 -2.61 -9.25
C GLU A 39 -23.31 -1.84 -8.91
N LEU A 40 -23.03 -1.66 -7.62
CA LEU A 40 -21.79 -1.06 -7.15
C LEU A 40 -20.58 -1.98 -7.36
N GLU A 41 -20.73 -3.27 -7.08
CA GLU A 41 -19.69 -4.26 -7.38
C GLU A 41 -19.34 -4.27 -8.87
N ASP A 42 -20.32 -4.21 -9.74
CA ASP A 42 -20.12 -4.14 -11.20
C ASP A 42 -19.39 -2.86 -11.65
N LYS A 43 -19.53 -1.76 -10.91
CA LYS A 43 -18.88 -0.47 -11.18
C LYS A 43 -17.51 -0.32 -10.51
N MET A 44 -17.31 -0.91 -9.34
CA MET A 44 -16.14 -0.67 -8.48
C MET A 44 -15.11 -1.79 -8.53
N ILE A 45 -15.50 -3.02 -8.87
CA ILE A 45 -14.59 -4.15 -9.01
C ILE A 45 -14.05 -4.20 -10.44
N GLN A 46 -12.74 -4.19 -10.57
CA GLN A 46 -12.04 -4.31 -11.84
C GLN A 46 -12.27 -5.70 -12.45
N LYS A 47 -12.67 -5.74 -13.73
CA LYS A 47 -12.80 -7.00 -14.49
C LYS A 47 -11.61 -7.25 -15.42
N ASN A 48 -10.85 -6.21 -15.72
CA ASN A 48 -9.60 -6.26 -16.48
C ASN A 48 -8.79 -4.95 -16.30
N VAL A 49 -7.53 -4.95 -16.71
CA VAL A 49 -6.59 -3.81 -16.57
C VAL A 49 -7.14 -2.48 -17.10
N LYS A 50 -7.96 -2.52 -18.16
CA LYS A 50 -8.49 -1.30 -18.80
C LYS A 50 -9.59 -0.63 -17.96
N ASP A 51 -10.26 -1.41 -17.11
CA ASP A 51 -11.39 -0.93 -16.32
C ASP A 51 -10.96 -0.26 -15.01
N TYR A 52 -9.65 -0.27 -14.69
CA TYR A 52 -9.14 0.27 -13.42
C TYR A 52 -9.57 1.72 -13.16
N LEU A 53 -9.38 2.61 -14.13
CA LEU A 53 -9.76 4.01 -13.97
C LEU A 53 -11.28 4.21 -13.87
N ASP A 54 -12.05 3.37 -14.57
CA ASP A 54 -13.50 3.40 -14.50
C ASP A 54 -14.00 2.94 -13.13
N SER A 55 -13.36 1.93 -12.52
CA SER A 55 -13.69 1.43 -11.18
C SER A 55 -13.47 2.45 -10.07
N LEU A 56 -12.64 3.48 -10.30
CA LEU A 56 -12.38 4.56 -9.34
C LEU A 56 -13.41 5.69 -9.38
N GLN A 57 -14.30 5.76 -10.39
CA GLN A 57 -15.23 6.90 -10.55
C GLN A 57 -16.18 7.04 -9.34
N VAL A 58 -16.82 5.96 -8.92
CA VAL A 58 -17.72 5.97 -7.75
C VAL A 58 -16.97 6.32 -6.46
N PRO A 59 -15.84 5.68 -6.11
CA PRO A 59 -15.02 6.07 -4.98
C PRO A 59 -14.59 7.55 -4.96
N ILE A 60 -14.13 8.08 -6.10
CA ILE A 60 -13.74 9.49 -6.21
C ILE A 60 -14.92 10.43 -5.91
N GLU A 61 -16.12 10.12 -6.42
CA GLU A 61 -17.33 10.93 -6.13
C GLU A 61 -17.70 10.87 -4.65
N ILE A 62 -17.58 9.71 -4.00
CA ILE A 62 -17.86 9.55 -2.56
C ILE A 62 -16.91 10.42 -1.75
N LEU A 63 -15.62 10.43 -2.04
CA LEU A 63 -14.59 11.14 -1.28
C LEU A 63 -14.58 12.67 -1.46
N ARG A 64 -15.55 13.23 -2.21
CA ARG A 64 -15.68 14.69 -2.42
C ARG A 64 -16.36 15.44 -1.28
N THR A 65 -16.77 14.79 -0.22
CA THR A 65 -17.40 15.44 0.94
C THR A 65 -16.68 15.09 2.23
N LYS A 66 -16.58 16.05 3.14
CA LYS A 66 -15.98 15.84 4.47
C LYS A 66 -16.57 14.62 5.19
N LYS A 67 -17.92 14.55 5.23
CA LYS A 67 -18.64 13.45 5.90
C LYS A 67 -18.25 12.08 5.34
N ASN A 68 -18.18 11.97 4.03
CA ASN A 68 -17.88 10.67 3.41
C ASN A 68 -16.39 10.29 3.56
N VAL A 69 -15.47 11.26 3.60
CA VAL A 69 -14.06 10.99 3.96
C VAL A 69 -13.96 10.44 5.37
N GLU A 70 -14.66 11.04 6.35
CA GLU A 70 -14.71 10.53 7.73
C GLU A 70 -15.27 9.10 7.79
N LEU A 71 -16.36 8.83 7.07
CA LEU A 71 -16.96 7.49 7.00
C LEU A 71 -16.01 6.48 6.35
N ALA A 72 -15.34 6.85 5.26
CA ALA A 72 -14.43 5.99 4.53
C ALA A 72 -13.24 5.54 5.39
N ILE A 73 -12.65 6.45 6.17
CA ILE A 73 -11.54 6.09 7.05
C ILE A 73 -12.00 5.22 8.22
N ASN A 74 -13.18 5.48 8.80
CA ASN A 74 -13.72 4.62 9.84
C ASN A 74 -14.02 3.21 9.32
N ASP A 75 -14.69 3.07 8.18
CA ASP A 75 -14.94 1.78 7.53
C ASP A 75 -13.66 1.02 7.21
N LEU A 76 -12.65 1.71 6.69
CA LEU A 76 -11.35 1.11 6.41
C LEU A 76 -10.69 0.58 7.69
N ILE A 77 -10.64 1.37 8.76
CA ILE A 77 -10.05 0.95 10.04
C ILE A 77 -10.80 -0.27 10.60
N ASP A 78 -12.13 -0.27 10.58
CA ASP A 78 -12.94 -1.42 11.04
C ASP A 78 -12.57 -2.71 10.28
N ARG A 79 -12.35 -2.63 8.96
CA ARG A 79 -11.94 -3.77 8.14
C ARG A 79 -10.51 -4.22 8.43
N LEU A 80 -9.58 -3.30 8.67
CA LEU A 80 -8.22 -3.62 9.07
C LEU A 80 -8.17 -4.31 10.43
N GLU A 81 -8.91 -3.80 11.42
CA GLU A 81 -9.05 -4.41 12.76
C GLU A 81 -9.65 -5.82 12.66
N LYS A 82 -10.70 -6.02 11.85
CA LYS A 82 -11.34 -7.33 11.61
C LYS A 82 -10.36 -8.36 11.03
N ASN A 83 -9.37 -7.91 10.25
CA ASN A 83 -8.31 -8.75 9.69
C ASN A 83 -7.07 -8.86 10.58
N ASN A 84 -7.16 -8.36 11.83
CA ASN A 84 -6.06 -8.33 12.78
C ASN A 84 -4.81 -7.61 12.27
N VAL A 85 -5.02 -6.52 11.51
CA VAL A 85 -3.94 -5.61 11.13
C VAL A 85 -3.58 -4.74 12.34
N ILE A 86 -2.31 -4.70 12.71
CA ILE A 86 -1.83 -3.93 13.86
C ILE A 86 -1.10 -2.64 13.46
N TYR A 87 -0.72 -2.53 12.20
CA TYR A 87 -0.10 -1.36 11.60
C TYR A 87 -0.40 -1.30 10.12
N GLY A 88 -0.72 -0.11 9.61
CA GLY A 88 -0.97 0.10 8.18
C GLY A 88 -0.40 1.40 7.65
N GLU A 89 -0.23 1.47 6.33
CA GLU A 89 0.10 2.72 5.63
C GLU A 89 -0.91 3.01 4.53
N LEU A 90 -1.56 4.17 4.64
CA LEU A 90 -2.61 4.65 3.76
C LEU A 90 -2.03 5.54 2.67
N PHE A 91 -2.12 5.08 1.44
CA PHE A 91 -1.70 5.84 0.26
C PHE A 91 -2.81 6.80 -0.16
N LEU A 92 -2.47 8.07 -0.25
CA LEU A 92 -3.42 9.14 -0.46
C LEU A 92 -3.03 10.00 -1.66
N ASP A 93 -3.75 9.83 -2.77
CA ASP A 93 -3.60 10.62 -3.99
C ASP A 93 -4.53 11.85 -3.92
N LEU A 94 -4.04 12.92 -3.28
CA LEU A 94 -4.82 14.13 -3.03
C LEU A 94 -5.31 14.84 -4.31
N PRO A 95 -4.52 14.93 -5.39
CA PRO A 95 -4.98 15.52 -6.65
C PRO A 95 -6.27 14.91 -7.22
N LEU A 96 -6.58 13.64 -6.93
CA LEU A 96 -7.82 13.01 -7.37
C LEU A 96 -9.09 13.69 -6.80
N TYR A 97 -8.98 14.33 -5.62
CA TYR A 97 -10.13 14.92 -4.90
C TYR A 97 -10.30 16.42 -5.15
N ASN A 98 -9.34 17.08 -5.78
CA ASN A 98 -9.12 18.53 -5.84
C ASN A 98 -10.27 19.36 -6.46
N LYS A 99 -11.30 18.75 -7.05
CA LYS A 99 -12.35 19.52 -7.74
C LYS A 99 -13.44 20.08 -6.81
N LYS A 100 -13.56 19.60 -5.57
CA LYS A 100 -14.65 20.01 -4.64
C LYS A 100 -14.22 20.20 -3.19
N ILE A 101 -13.12 19.62 -2.76
CA ILE A 101 -12.59 19.73 -1.41
C ILE A 101 -11.08 20.02 -1.46
N ASP A 102 -10.64 20.93 -0.62
CA ASP A 102 -9.24 21.31 -0.50
C ASP A 102 -8.39 20.15 0.02
N GLU A 103 -7.24 19.91 -0.61
CA GLU A 103 -6.32 18.78 -0.33
C GLU A 103 -5.91 18.73 1.15
N GLU A 104 -5.54 19.86 1.72
CA GLU A 104 -5.13 19.94 3.12
C GLU A 104 -6.29 19.64 4.07
N LYS A 105 -7.51 20.03 3.71
CA LYS A 105 -8.71 19.68 4.50
C LYS A 105 -8.96 18.19 4.48
N VAL A 106 -8.80 17.52 3.33
CA VAL A 106 -8.93 16.06 3.25
C VAL A 106 -7.91 15.38 4.17
N LEU A 107 -6.64 15.79 4.05
CA LEU A 107 -5.56 15.25 4.88
C LEU A 107 -5.85 15.44 6.38
N ASN A 108 -6.25 16.64 6.80
CA ASN A 108 -6.57 16.92 8.21
C ASN A 108 -7.74 16.06 8.73
N ILE A 109 -8.79 15.84 7.92
CA ILE A 109 -9.91 14.97 8.31
C ILE A 109 -9.41 13.54 8.54
N ILE A 110 -8.59 13.03 7.64
CA ILE A 110 -8.03 11.68 7.74
C ILE A 110 -7.18 11.55 9.01
N LEU A 111 -6.25 12.47 9.25
CA LEU A 111 -5.39 12.47 10.43
C LEU A 111 -6.19 12.58 11.74
N ASP A 112 -7.25 13.40 11.75
CA ASP A 112 -8.14 13.53 12.91
C ASP A 112 -8.91 12.24 13.21
N VAL A 113 -9.39 11.52 12.20
CA VAL A 113 -10.07 10.23 12.39
C VAL A 113 -9.09 9.18 12.90
N ILE A 114 -7.91 9.04 12.27
CA ILE A 114 -6.87 8.10 12.68
C ILE A 114 -6.51 8.33 14.17
N LYS A 115 -6.29 9.59 14.55
CA LYS A 115 -5.98 9.94 15.94
C LYS A 115 -7.10 9.58 16.91
N LYS A 116 -8.38 9.84 16.55
CA LYS A 116 -9.55 9.49 17.39
C LYS A 116 -9.74 7.98 17.55
N ARG A 117 -9.41 7.21 16.53
CA ARG A 117 -9.50 5.75 16.55
C ARG A 117 -8.33 5.08 17.29
N GLU A 118 -7.26 5.83 17.57
CA GLU A 118 -6.04 5.32 18.19
C GLU A 118 -5.43 4.11 17.43
N PHE A 119 -5.72 4.01 16.12
CA PHE A 119 -5.22 2.94 15.27
C PHE A 119 -3.86 3.34 14.67
N ASN A 120 -2.92 2.40 14.61
CA ASN A 120 -1.59 2.63 14.06
C ASN A 120 -1.63 2.67 12.52
N LEU A 121 -2.18 3.74 11.96
CA LEU A 121 -2.23 4.02 10.53
C LEU A 121 -1.44 5.29 10.22
N GLN A 122 -0.49 5.21 9.31
CA GLN A 122 0.28 6.35 8.83
C GLN A 122 -0.14 6.70 7.40
N VAL A 123 -0.04 7.97 7.03
CA VAL A 123 -0.35 8.42 5.67
C VAL A 123 0.92 8.48 4.83
N VAL A 124 0.84 7.98 3.60
CA VAL A 124 1.84 8.15 2.53
C VAL A 124 1.20 8.99 1.43
N LEU A 125 1.77 10.14 1.12
CA LEU A 125 1.25 11.01 0.07
C LEU A 125 1.68 10.51 -1.30
N CYS A 126 0.76 10.50 -2.27
CA CYS A 126 1.04 10.03 -3.62
C CYS A 126 1.40 11.19 -4.56
N LEU A 127 2.49 11.02 -5.27
CA LEU A 127 2.92 11.81 -6.41
C LEU A 127 2.83 10.93 -7.66
N SER A 128 2.68 11.54 -8.83
CA SER A 128 2.57 10.76 -10.06
C SER A 128 3.26 11.46 -11.22
N SER A 129 3.82 10.66 -12.12
CA SER A 129 4.29 11.14 -13.43
C SER A 129 3.13 11.59 -14.35
N ASN A 130 1.88 11.26 -14.00
CA ASN A 130 0.70 11.71 -14.72
C ASN A 130 0.14 13.04 -14.18
N ASN A 131 0.60 13.48 -13.01
CA ASN A 131 0.24 14.76 -12.42
C ASN A 131 1.05 15.89 -13.04
N THR A 132 0.49 17.09 -13.06
CA THR A 132 1.24 18.30 -13.40
C THR A 132 2.33 18.57 -12.37
N LYS A 133 3.31 19.40 -12.72
CA LYS A 133 4.36 19.82 -11.79
C LYS A 133 3.78 20.60 -10.60
N GLU A 134 2.74 21.38 -10.84
CA GLU A 134 2.01 22.17 -9.83
C GLU A 134 1.32 21.25 -8.83
N GLU A 135 0.61 20.22 -9.29
CA GLU A 135 -0.05 19.22 -8.42
C GLU A 135 0.99 18.46 -7.57
N ASN A 136 2.05 17.95 -8.16
CA ASN A 136 3.12 17.31 -7.41
C ASN A 136 3.78 18.27 -6.40
N THR A 137 3.96 19.56 -6.77
CA THR A 137 4.53 20.57 -5.87
C THR A 137 3.58 20.89 -4.71
N SER A 138 2.26 20.97 -4.95
CA SER A 138 1.24 21.12 -3.90
C SER A 138 1.36 19.99 -2.86
N THR A 139 1.38 18.75 -3.33
CA THR A 139 1.53 17.57 -2.47
C THR A 139 2.84 17.58 -1.68
N LEU A 140 3.96 17.99 -2.30
CA LEU A 140 5.25 18.12 -1.60
C LEU A 140 5.22 19.22 -0.52
N ASN A 141 4.47 20.31 -0.72
CA ASN A 141 4.30 21.33 0.31
C ASN A 141 3.52 20.80 1.51
N LEU A 142 2.53 19.94 1.29
CA LEU A 142 1.82 19.25 2.37
C LEU A 142 2.73 18.23 3.07
N LEU A 143 3.55 17.51 2.31
CA LEU A 143 4.56 16.61 2.88
C LEU A 143 5.48 17.36 3.87
N ASP A 144 6.06 18.49 3.47
CA ASP A 144 6.96 19.28 4.34
C ASP A 144 6.25 19.74 5.63
N LYS A 145 4.95 20.02 5.56
CA LYS A 145 4.15 20.49 6.70
C LYS A 145 3.77 19.35 7.66
N TYR A 146 3.48 18.15 7.14
CA TYR A 146 2.87 17.07 7.91
C TYR A 146 3.79 15.87 8.14
N TYR A 147 5.02 15.87 7.56
CA TYR A 147 5.98 14.81 7.79
C TYR A 147 6.33 14.69 9.27
N GLY A 148 6.25 13.47 9.82
CA GLY A 148 6.41 13.21 11.25
C GLY A 148 5.18 13.57 12.10
N VAL A 149 4.09 14.09 11.51
CA VAL A 149 2.84 14.43 12.20
C VAL A 149 1.68 13.64 11.55
N GLY A 150 1.88 12.33 11.39
CA GLY A 150 0.91 11.43 10.78
C GLY A 150 1.14 11.15 9.28
N VAL A 151 2.02 11.90 8.61
CA VAL A 151 2.53 11.59 7.27
C VAL A 151 3.91 10.99 7.40
N ASN A 152 4.12 9.80 6.82
CA ASN A 152 5.32 8.99 7.03
C ASN A 152 6.27 8.97 5.82
N GLY A 153 5.84 9.46 4.68
CA GLY A 153 6.65 9.47 3.47
C GLY A 153 5.83 9.76 2.22
N VAL A 154 6.41 9.46 1.09
CA VAL A 154 5.80 9.72 -0.21
C VAL A 154 5.97 8.53 -1.14
N TYR A 155 4.95 8.28 -1.95
CA TYR A 155 4.98 7.34 -3.06
C TYR A 155 5.02 8.11 -4.38
N PHE A 156 5.95 7.78 -5.26
CA PHE A 156 5.97 8.32 -6.62
C PHE A 156 5.58 7.22 -7.61
N GLN A 157 4.41 7.37 -8.22
CA GLN A 157 3.90 6.48 -9.26
C GLN A 157 4.50 6.85 -10.61
N LYS A 158 5.45 6.02 -11.06
CA LYS A 158 6.05 6.15 -12.39
C LYS A 158 5.23 5.41 -13.43
N SER A 159 4.74 6.10 -14.46
CA SER A 159 4.18 5.46 -15.66
C SER A 159 5.28 4.81 -16.51
N ARG A 160 4.92 3.83 -17.34
CA ARG A 160 5.89 3.11 -18.19
C ARG A 160 6.70 4.03 -19.11
N MET A 161 6.10 5.13 -19.56
CA MET A 161 6.70 6.06 -20.54
C MET A 161 7.48 7.20 -19.87
N ALA A 162 7.39 7.36 -18.54
CA ALA A 162 8.07 8.43 -17.85
C ALA A 162 9.53 8.08 -17.57
N ASN A 163 10.42 9.09 -17.62
CA ASN A 163 11.78 8.99 -17.14
C ASN A 163 11.90 9.67 -15.78
N LEU A 164 12.52 9.01 -14.80
CA LEU A 164 12.70 9.60 -13.46
C LEU A 164 13.56 10.87 -13.49
N SER A 165 14.42 11.03 -14.51
CA SER A 165 15.21 12.26 -14.71
C SER A 165 14.36 13.53 -14.80
N ASP A 166 13.14 13.43 -15.35
CA ASP A 166 12.22 14.56 -15.48
C ASP A 166 11.64 15.01 -14.13
N TYR A 167 11.80 14.16 -13.10
CA TYR A 167 11.27 14.33 -11.75
C TYR A 167 12.37 14.50 -10.68
N TYR A 168 13.62 14.77 -11.07
CA TYR A 168 14.72 14.98 -10.11
C TYR A 168 14.42 16.06 -9.08
N TYR A 169 13.63 17.08 -9.41
CA TYR A 169 13.21 18.10 -8.46
C TYR A 169 12.44 17.52 -7.26
N ILE A 170 11.72 16.38 -7.44
CA ILE A 170 11.05 15.65 -6.36
C ILE A 170 12.12 14.97 -5.50
N PHE A 171 12.96 14.12 -6.11
CA PHE A 171 13.96 13.34 -5.38
C PHE A 171 15.01 14.22 -4.70
N ASP A 172 15.40 15.35 -5.30
CA ASP A 172 16.29 16.33 -4.67
C ASP A 172 15.68 16.92 -3.39
N ARG A 173 14.37 17.17 -3.37
CA ARG A 173 13.66 17.66 -2.19
C ARG A 173 13.56 16.58 -1.08
N LEU A 174 13.49 15.31 -1.47
CA LEU A 174 13.39 14.17 -0.54
C LEU A 174 14.76 13.75 0.05
N LYS A 175 15.87 14.21 -0.48
CA LYS A 175 17.25 13.89 -0.02
C LYS A 175 17.52 14.16 1.47
N ASN A 176 16.67 14.95 2.14
CA ASN A 176 16.79 15.29 3.56
C ASN A 176 16.15 14.24 4.49
N ASN A 177 16.27 12.96 4.16
CA ASN A 177 15.80 11.80 4.95
C ASN A 177 14.28 11.57 4.95
N ILE A 178 13.54 12.12 4.00
CA ILE A 178 12.13 11.73 3.82
C ILE A 178 12.10 10.44 3.00
N PRO A 179 11.57 9.34 3.56
CA PRO A 179 11.48 8.08 2.84
C PRO A 179 10.53 8.17 1.65
N TYR A 180 10.93 7.54 0.56
CA TYR A 180 10.07 7.45 -0.62
C TYR A 180 9.95 6.02 -1.13
N ILE A 181 8.86 5.79 -1.85
CA ILE A 181 8.47 4.52 -2.41
C ILE A 181 8.32 4.72 -3.93
N LEU A 182 8.71 3.72 -4.69
CA LEU A 182 8.60 3.70 -6.16
C LEU A 182 7.93 2.42 -6.64
N ASN A 183 7.30 2.48 -7.81
CA ASN A 183 6.88 1.26 -8.51
C ASN A 183 7.85 0.89 -9.64
N ILE A 184 7.99 -0.42 -9.88
CA ILE A 184 8.72 -0.97 -11.02
C ILE A 184 7.75 -1.77 -11.87
N THR A 185 7.47 -1.29 -13.07
CA THR A 185 6.57 -1.92 -14.06
C THR A 185 7.27 -2.24 -15.38
N SER A 186 8.55 -1.89 -15.49
CA SER A 186 9.40 -2.13 -16.65
C SER A 186 10.86 -2.20 -16.23
N LYS A 187 11.73 -2.72 -17.11
CA LYS A 187 13.16 -2.77 -16.83
C LYS A 187 13.71 -1.35 -16.57
N ILE A 188 14.47 -1.23 -15.48
CA ILE A 188 15.09 0.03 -15.06
C ILE A 188 16.34 0.30 -15.90
N ASN A 189 16.53 1.53 -16.34
CA ASN A 189 17.77 1.95 -16.99
C ASN A 189 18.86 2.25 -15.94
N SER A 190 20.12 2.25 -16.36
CA SER A 190 21.27 2.45 -15.47
C SER A 190 21.28 3.81 -14.76
N GLN A 191 20.67 4.84 -15.37
CA GLN A 191 20.63 6.20 -14.80
C GLN A 191 19.59 6.33 -13.67
N GLU A 192 18.58 5.45 -13.65
CA GLU A 192 17.54 5.44 -12.63
C GLU A 192 17.88 4.55 -11.42
N ARG A 193 18.90 3.67 -11.54
CA ARG A 193 19.26 2.68 -10.49
C ARG A 193 19.50 3.31 -9.12
N ASP A 194 20.26 4.39 -9.07
CA ASP A 194 20.57 5.07 -7.81
C ASP A 194 19.31 5.57 -7.09
N ILE A 195 18.31 6.05 -7.85
CA ILE A 195 17.05 6.50 -7.27
C ILE A 195 16.28 5.31 -6.67
N TYR A 196 16.25 4.17 -7.37
CA TYR A 196 15.61 2.97 -6.85
C TYR A 196 16.35 2.36 -5.65
N CYS A 197 17.68 2.37 -5.65
CA CYS A 197 18.49 1.86 -4.54
C CYS A 197 18.43 2.72 -3.28
N ASN A 198 18.06 4.00 -3.40
CA ASN A 198 17.84 4.90 -2.28
C ASN A 198 16.36 4.96 -1.85
N ALA A 199 15.46 4.30 -2.56
CA ALA A 199 14.08 4.15 -2.12
C ALA A 199 13.98 3.32 -0.84
N LYS A 200 13.05 3.67 0.04
CA LYS A 200 12.78 2.84 1.22
C LYS A 200 12.08 1.55 0.85
N ARG A 201 11.18 1.62 -0.11
CA ARG A 201 10.43 0.47 -0.64
C ARG A 201 10.22 0.59 -2.14
N VAL A 202 10.01 -0.55 -2.76
CA VAL A 202 9.71 -0.66 -4.19
C VAL A 202 8.55 -1.63 -4.39
N ILE A 203 7.49 -1.16 -5.05
CA ILE A 203 6.40 -2.01 -5.51
C ILE A 203 6.89 -2.77 -6.75
N TYR A 204 7.16 -4.05 -6.59
CA TYR A 204 7.78 -4.86 -7.63
C TYR A 204 6.73 -5.56 -8.48
N SER A 205 6.54 -5.08 -9.70
CA SER A 205 5.51 -5.57 -10.64
C SER A 205 6.12 -6.10 -11.94
N LEU A 206 7.23 -6.86 -11.82
CA LEU A 206 7.85 -7.56 -12.96
C LEU A 206 7.65 -9.08 -12.85
N PRO A 207 7.46 -9.77 -13.98
CA PRO A 207 7.32 -11.24 -13.99
C PRO A 207 8.67 -11.97 -13.92
N PHE A 208 9.78 -11.28 -13.82
CA PHE A 208 11.14 -11.84 -13.81
C PHE A 208 12.02 -11.15 -12.76
N ILE A 209 13.07 -11.83 -12.34
CA ILE A 209 14.13 -11.28 -11.48
C ILE A 209 15.19 -10.58 -12.35
N ASP A 210 15.56 -9.35 -11.97
CA ASP A 210 16.80 -8.72 -12.37
C ASP A 210 17.82 -8.93 -11.23
N GLU A 211 18.68 -9.95 -11.36
CA GLU A 211 19.59 -10.39 -10.28
C GLU A 211 20.50 -9.26 -9.79
N GLU A 212 21.02 -8.43 -10.70
CA GLU A 212 21.88 -7.30 -10.33
C GLU A 212 21.12 -6.28 -9.48
N LEU A 213 19.89 -5.95 -9.90
CA LEU A 213 19.04 -5.03 -9.16
C LEU A 213 18.62 -5.60 -7.80
N MET A 214 18.29 -6.89 -7.74
CA MET A 214 17.92 -7.56 -6.48
C MET A 214 19.07 -7.55 -5.48
N ASN A 215 20.30 -7.79 -5.92
CA ASN A 215 21.47 -7.70 -5.05
C ASN A 215 21.65 -6.28 -4.50
N LEU A 216 21.49 -5.26 -5.33
CA LEU A 216 21.52 -3.86 -4.89
C LEU A 216 20.41 -3.54 -3.88
N PHE A 217 19.19 -4.04 -4.08
CA PHE A 217 18.10 -3.86 -3.13
C PHE A 217 18.39 -4.51 -1.79
N LYS A 218 18.97 -5.71 -1.79
CA LYS A 218 19.38 -6.41 -0.57
C LYS A 218 20.47 -5.65 0.19
N GLU A 219 21.51 -5.20 -0.51
CA GLU A 219 22.63 -4.43 0.05
C GLU A 219 22.15 -3.08 0.67
N ASN A 220 21.17 -2.43 0.05
CA ASN A 220 20.64 -1.15 0.50
C ASN A 220 19.41 -1.29 1.42
N ASN A 221 19.01 -2.51 1.80
CA ASN A 221 17.82 -2.79 2.60
C ASN A 221 16.53 -2.19 2.00
N VAL A 222 16.39 -2.21 0.69
CA VAL A 222 15.17 -1.81 0.00
C VAL A 222 14.13 -2.91 0.16
N MET A 223 12.96 -2.57 0.70
CA MET A 223 11.86 -3.54 0.87
C MET A 223 11.06 -3.69 -0.43
N LEU A 224 10.74 -4.91 -0.77
CA LEU A 224 9.91 -5.25 -1.93
C LEU A 224 8.46 -5.41 -1.51
N GLU A 225 7.57 -4.58 -2.03
CA GLU A 225 6.13 -4.74 -1.89
C GLU A 225 5.61 -5.59 -3.06
N ILE A 226 4.90 -6.66 -2.73
CA ILE A 226 4.38 -7.62 -3.72
C ILE A 226 2.87 -7.75 -3.52
N PRO A 227 2.07 -7.02 -4.33
CA PRO A 227 0.61 -7.12 -4.33
C PRO A 227 0.18 -8.31 -5.21
N ILE A 228 0.06 -9.51 -4.64
CA ILE A 228 -0.15 -10.77 -5.37
C ILE A 228 -1.43 -10.70 -6.22
N SER A 229 -2.57 -10.30 -5.64
CA SER A 229 -3.84 -10.18 -6.35
C SER A 229 -3.71 -9.22 -7.54
N SER A 230 -3.04 -8.08 -7.37
CA SER A 230 -2.80 -7.12 -8.45
C SER A 230 -1.94 -7.71 -9.57
N LEU A 231 -0.90 -8.48 -9.24
CA LEU A 231 -0.04 -9.13 -10.23
C LEU A 231 -0.80 -10.18 -11.05
N MET A 232 -1.70 -10.93 -10.40
CA MET A 232 -2.52 -11.95 -11.07
C MET A 232 -3.60 -11.31 -11.94
N GLU A 233 -4.38 -10.37 -11.41
CA GLU A 233 -5.46 -9.71 -12.14
C GLU A 233 -4.95 -8.87 -13.32
N ASN A 234 -3.79 -8.26 -13.19
CA ASN A 234 -3.15 -7.53 -14.27
C ASN A 234 -2.33 -8.41 -15.24
N HIS A 235 -2.42 -9.74 -15.09
CA HIS A 235 -1.72 -10.72 -15.92
C HIS A 235 -0.19 -10.51 -16.00
N VAL A 236 0.40 -9.95 -14.94
CA VAL A 236 1.85 -9.84 -14.80
C VAL A 236 2.44 -11.22 -14.53
N ILE A 237 1.73 -12.04 -13.74
CA ILE A 237 2.07 -13.44 -13.46
C ILE A 237 0.90 -14.34 -13.84
N GLY A 238 1.20 -15.52 -14.37
CA GLY A 238 0.19 -16.53 -14.72
C GLY A 238 -0.09 -17.51 -13.59
N ASP A 239 0.95 -17.99 -12.94
CA ASP A 239 0.87 -18.91 -11.80
C ASP A 239 1.79 -18.41 -10.67
N LEU A 240 1.22 -18.24 -9.48
CA LEU A 240 1.98 -17.80 -8.31
C LEU A 240 3.04 -18.84 -7.87
N LYS A 241 2.85 -20.11 -8.19
CA LYS A 241 3.82 -21.19 -7.89
C LYS A 241 5.14 -21.02 -8.65
N GLU A 242 5.08 -20.39 -9.82
CA GLU A 242 6.25 -20.13 -10.66
C GLU A 242 6.88 -18.75 -10.36
N TYR A 243 6.23 -17.96 -9.52
CA TYR A 243 6.72 -16.63 -9.16
C TYR A 243 7.72 -16.71 -8.00
N PHE A 244 8.76 -15.96 -8.07
CA PHE A 244 9.96 -16.03 -7.21
C PHE A 244 9.77 -15.50 -5.77
N ILE A 245 8.56 -15.13 -5.35
CA ILE A 245 8.31 -14.55 -4.01
C ILE A 245 8.78 -15.46 -2.86
N TYR A 246 8.60 -16.77 -3.03
CA TYR A 246 9.04 -17.75 -2.03
C TYR A 246 10.56 -17.73 -1.88
N ASP A 247 11.30 -17.69 -2.99
CA ASP A 247 12.77 -17.68 -2.99
C ASP A 247 13.29 -16.39 -2.36
N LEU A 248 12.68 -15.24 -2.67
CA LEU A 248 13.04 -13.98 -2.02
C LEU A 248 12.88 -14.04 -0.49
N ILE A 249 11.77 -14.61 0.00
CA ILE A 249 11.54 -14.76 1.45
C ILE A 249 12.59 -15.69 2.06
N LYS A 250 12.90 -16.82 1.42
CA LYS A 250 13.90 -17.79 1.89
C LYS A 250 15.32 -17.21 1.89
N ASP A 251 15.63 -16.38 0.91
CA ASP A 251 16.92 -15.70 0.79
C ASP A 251 17.02 -14.46 1.69
N ASN A 252 16.03 -14.24 2.57
CA ASN A 252 15.98 -13.13 3.52
C ASN A 252 16.01 -11.73 2.86
N TYR A 253 15.36 -11.57 1.71
CA TYR A 253 14.99 -10.23 1.23
C TYR A 253 13.89 -9.66 2.13
N LEU A 254 13.83 -8.35 2.23
CA LEU A 254 12.70 -7.67 2.86
C LEU A 254 11.54 -7.71 1.87
N VAL A 255 10.58 -8.59 2.13
CA VAL A 255 9.38 -8.75 1.30
C VAL A 255 8.15 -8.39 2.13
N ASN A 256 7.28 -7.54 1.60
CA ASN A 256 6.00 -7.22 2.19
C ASN A 256 4.86 -7.62 1.27
N LEU A 257 3.88 -8.34 1.83
CA LEU A 257 2.59 -8.54 1.18
C LEU A 257 1.72 -7.33 1.46
N THR A 258 0.91 -6.94 0.50
CA THR A 258 0.04 -5.78 0.64
C THR A 258 -1.27 -5.98 -0.11
N SER A 259 -2.36 -5.43 0.45
CA SER A 259 -3.68 -5.48 -0.19
C SER A 259 -3.82 -4.49 -1.35
N SER A 260 -3.07 -3.39 -1.33
CA SER A 260 -3.08 -2.34 -2.35
C SER A 260 -4.49 -1.79 -2.64
N ASP A 261 -5.20 -2.36 -3.59
CA ASP A 261 -6.49 -1.88 -4.14
C ASP A 261 -7.64 -2.81 -3.69
N MET A 262 -7.98 -2.80 -2.39
CA MET A 262 -8.83 -3.81 -1.75
C MET A 262 -10.16 -4.06 -2.46
N THR A 263 -10.94 -3.03 -2.73
CA THR A 263 -12.26 -3.19 -3.35
C THR A 263 -12.16 -3.41 -4.85
N THR A 264 -11.29 -2.66 -5.52
CA THR A 264 -11.11 -2.77 -6.97
C THR A 264 -10.63 -4.16 -7.38
N LEU A 265 -9.78 -4.80 -6.57
CA LEU A 265 -9.28 -6.16 -6.80
C LEU A 265 -10.06 -7.23 -6.01
N ASN A 266 -11.12 -6.85 -5.29
CA ASN A 266 -11.88 -7.75 -4.43
C ASN A 266 -10.99 -8.61 -3.52
N THR A 267 -10.04 -7.97 -2.84
CA THR A 267 -9.04 -8.61 -1.97
C THR A 267 -8.92 -7.88 -0.63
N ASP A 268 -8.19 -8.47 0.27
CA ASP A 268 -7.68 -7.86 1.50
C ASP A 268 -6.37 -8.54 1.91
N ILE A 269 -5.72 -8.02 2.95
CA ILE A 269 -4.44 -8.56 3.40
C ILE A 269 -4.51 -10.03 3.84
N LEU A 270 -5.64 -10.49 4.38
CA LEU A 270 -5.82 -11.91 4.73
C LEU A 270 -5.85 -12.77 3.48
N ASN A 271 -6.53 -12.32 2.42
CA ASN A 271 -6.56 -13.03 1.14
C ASN A 271 -5.17 -13.11 0.51
N GLU A 272 -4.37 -12.04 0.55
CA GLU A 272 -2.98 -12.04 0.08
C GLU A 272 -2.14 -13.12 0.78
N TYR A 273 -2.29 -13.26 2.11
CA TYR A 273 -1.62 -14.31 2.89
C TYR A 273 -2.13 -15.71 2.54
N CYS A 274 -3.45 -15.86 2.33
CA CYS A 274 -4.04 -17.13 1.90
C CYS A 274 -3.54 -17.53 0.51
N LEU A 275 -3.46 -16.60 -0.43
CA LEU A 275 -2.92 -16.84 -1.77
C LEU A 275 -1.48 -17.33 -1.70
N LEU A 276 -0.61 -16.64 -0.96
CA LEU A 276 0.78 -17.07 -0.81
C LEU A 276 0.87 -18.46 -0.16
N PHE A 277 0.17 -18.68 0.93
CA PHE A 277 0.24 -19.94 1.68
C PHE A 277 -0.28 -21.14 0.88
N ASN A 278 -1.33 -20.95 0.08
CA ASN A 278 -1.92 -22.03 -0.72
C ASN A 278 -1.07 -22.40 -1.96
N ASN A 279 -0.21 -21.49 -2.42
CA ASN A 279 0.54 -21.68 -3.66
C ASN A 279 2.04 -21.86 -3.46
N CYS A 280 2.59 -21.48 -2.31
CA CYS A 280 4.02 -21.58 -2.02
C CYS A 280 4.26 -22.44 -0.78
N PRO A 281 5.39 -23.17 -0.69
CA PRO A 281 5.74 -24.02 0.46
C PRO A 281 6.24 -23.16 1.64
N ILE A 282 5.49 -22.11 2.00
CA ILE A 282 5.79 -21.19 3.09
C ILE A 282 5.12 -21.65 4.38
N THR A 283 5.76 -21.39 5.51
CA THR A 283 5.21 -21.70 6.82
C THR A 283 4.68 -20.44 7.53
N LEU A 284 3.82 -20.62 8.53
CA LEU A 284 3.38 -19.51 9.40
C LEU A 284 4.58 -18.82 10.07
N HIS A 285 5.60 -19.59 10.43
CA HIS A 285 6.84 -19.04 11.01
C HIS A 285 7.56 -18.11 10.01
N ASP A 286 7.62 -18.48 8.73
CA ASP A 286 8.22 -17.63 7.70
C ASP A 286 7.43 -16.31 7.56
N LEU A 287 6.09 -16.36 7.58
CA LEU A 287 5.24 -15.17 7.52
C LEU A 287 5.42 -14.25 8.75
N ILE A 288 5.48 -14.84 9.93
CA ILE A 288 5.74 -14.08 11.17
C ILE A 288 7.11 -13.40 11.11
N LYS A 289 8.15 -14.16 10.73
CA LYS A 289 9.51 -13.62 10.58
C LYS A 289 9.53 -12.47 9.56
N THR A 290 8.85 -12.64 8.44
CA THR A 290 8.75 -11.61 7.39
C THR A 290 8.11 -10.34 7.93
N ASN A 291 6.99 -10.43 8.64
CA ASN A 291 6.33 -9.26 9.24
C ASN A 291 7.19 -8.56 10.30
N VAL A 292 7.87 -9.32 11.17
CA VAL A 292 8.78 -8.76 12.17
C VAL A 292 9.94 -8.03 11.49
N ASN A 293 10.54 -8.63 10.46
CA ASN A 293 11.61 -7.98 9.68
C ASN A 293 11.12 -6.69 9.02
N ASN A 294 9.91 -6.69 8.47
CA ASN A 294 9.32 -5.51 7.87
C ASN A 294 9.08 -4.41 8.93
N LEU A 295 8.51 -4.76 10.10
CA LEU A 295 8.34 -3.81 11.21
C LEU A 295 9.67 -3.19 11.66
N MET A 296 10.76 -3.96 11.70
CA MET A 296 12.09 -3.42 12.03
C MET A 296 12.56 -2.36 11.02
N ASN A 297 12.12 -2.46 9.77
CA ASN A 297 12.60 -1.64 8.66
C ASN A 297 11.65 -0.51 8.23
N ILE A 298 10.44 -0.39 8.78
CA ILE A 298 9.56 0.75 8.51
C ILE A 298 10.08 2.04 9.14
N ASN A 299 9.61 3.17 8.61
CA ASN A 299 10.00 4.49 9.11
C ASN A 299 9.05 4.94 10.24
N LEU A 300 9.32 4.49 11.45
CA LEU A 300 8.60 4.90 12.66
C LEU A 300 9.58 5.26 13.77
N ASP A 301 9.07 5.98 14.75
CA ASP A 301 9.77 6.16 16.03
C ASP A 301 10.11 4.80 16.65
N ASN A 302 11.30 4.69 17.23
CA ASN A 302 11.81 3.43 17.76
C ASN A 302 10.97 2.89 18.93
N GLU A 303 10.38 3.74 19.76
CA GLU A 303 9.53 3.31 20.87
C GLU A 303 8.23 2.69 20.34
N ILE A 304 7.57 3.35 19.37
CA ILE A 304 6.38 2.82 18.71
C ILE A 304 6.72 1.50 17.99
N LYS A 305 7.83 1.48 17.26
CA LYS A 305 8.28 0.30 16.53
C LYS A 305 8.51 -0.90 17.45
N ASN A 306 9.22 -0.72 18.56
CA ASN A 306 9.48 -1.79 19.52
C ASN A 306 8.17 -2.31 20.13
N LYS A 307 7.26 -1.41 20.50
CA LYS A 307 5.95 -1.80 21.02
C LYS A 307 5.17 -2.65 20.01
N LEU A 308 5.14 -2.23 18.73
CA LEU A 308 4.48 -3.01 17.66
C LEU A 308 5.10 -4.40 17.46
N ILE A 309 6.44 -4.50 17.54
CA ILE A 309 7.15 -5.78 17.43
C ILE A 309 6.82 -6.70 18.61
N ASP A 310 6.77 -6.18 19.81
CA ASP A 310 6.43 -6.95 21.01
C ASP A 310 4.96 -7.39 20.95
N ASP A 311 4.04 -6.49 20.64
CA ASP A 311 2.62 -6.83 20.42
C ASP A 311 2.44 -7.89 19.33
N PHE A 312 3.23 -7.81 18.26
CA PHE A 312 3.20 -8.79 17.16
C PHE A 312 3.66 -10.16 17.64
N LYS A 313 4.78 -10.24 18.37
CA LYS A 313 5.32 -11.49 18.91
C LYS A 313 4.36 -12.12 19.92
N ASP A 314 3.83 -11.34 20.84
CA ASP A 314 2.90 -11.82 21.88
C ASP A 314 1.61 -12.39 21.25
N LYS A 315 1.00 -11.68 20.31
CA LYS A 315 -0.17 -12.15 19.59
C LYS A 315 0.14 -13.39 18.73
N SER A 316 1.34 -13.47 18.14
CA SER A 316 1.78 -14.64 17.35
C SER A 316 1.98 -15.86 18.24
N ASN A 317 2.55 -15.71 19.43
CA ASN A 317 2.74 -16.82 20.38
C ASN A 317 1.41 -17.41 20.89
N LEU A 318 0.31 -16.68 20.85
CA LEU A 318 -1.02 -17.19 21.20
C LEU A 318 -1.65 -18.10 20.13
N ILE A 319 -1.05 -18.19 18.95
CA ILE A 319 -1.53 -18.96 17.81
C ILE A 319 -0.91 -20.36 17.77
N PHE A 320 0.25 -20.55 18.39
CA PHE A 320 0.99 -21.77 18.55
C PHE A 320 0.89 -22.28 19.99
#